data_be64b0c178bfb6f365fe47005042b9a3
#
_entry.id   be64b0c178bfb6f365fe47005042b9a3
#
_cell.length_a   1.000
_cell.length_b   1.000
_cell.length_c   1.000
_cell.angle_alpha   90.00
_cell.angle_beta   90.00
_cell.angle_gamma   90.00
#
_symmetry.space_group_name_H-M   'P 1'
#
loop_
_entity.id
_entity.type
_entity.pdbx_description
1 polymer ?
#
loop_
_entity_poly.entity_id
_entity_poly.type
_entity_poly.pdbx_seq_one_letter_code
_entity_poly.pdbx_strand_id
1 'polypeptide(L)'
;MRGINHTLRASTLVETLVMMLVAGIVFLAVMDGLTLFTRLQARRTGTLLENGRCRDGYFRLESLAAGADSIRSGREGVAVYYGGRHSVLILCDSALVYRSGEFRDTLMAGVARLRLSGSDPDTLEVALAEGFTLRFPVELPPRKQYRRSLEEIEEGYDYEK
;
A
#
# COMPACT_ATOMS: atom_id res chain seq x y z
N MET A 1 -84.39 -11.32 -14.96
CA MET A 1 -83.20 -10.80 -14.20
C MET A 1 -82.45 -11.97 -13.63
N ARG A 2 -81.33 -12.33 -14.24
CA ARG A 2 -80.42 -13.40 -13.72
C ARG A 2 -79.42 -12.77 -12.79
N GLY A 3 -79.55 -13.07 -11.49
CA GLY A 3 -78.52 -12.70 -10.46
C GLY A 3 -77.25 -13.46 -10.73
N ILE A 4 -76.15 -12.76 -11.01
CA ILE A 4 -74.79 -13.32 -11.10
C ILE A 4 -74.36 -13.46 -9.69
N ASN A 5 -74.46 -14.65 -9.12
CA ASN A 5 -73.80 -15.01 -7.83
C ASN A 5 -72.31 -15.15 -8.09
N HIS A 6 -71.59 -14.07 -7.85
CA HIS A 6 -70.14 -14.13 -7.71
C HIS A 6 -69.85 -14.79 -6.37
N THR A 7 -69.87 -16.11 -6.32
CA THR A 7 -69.17 -16.85 -5.28
C THR A 7 -67.66 -16.63 -5.51
N LEU A 8 -67.06 -15.60 -4.88
CA LEU A 8 -65.66 -15.48 -4.75
C LEU A 8 -65.20 -16.77 -4.02
N ARG A 9 -64.61 -17.67 -4.79
CA ARG A 9 -64.15 -18.95 -4.26
C ARG A 9 -63.11 -18.69 -3.18
N ALA A 10 -63.28 -19.30 -1.99
CA ALA A 10 -62.29 -19.28 -0.92
C ALA A 10 -60.87 -19.66 -1.40
N SER A 11 -60.79 -20.40 -2.51
CA SER A 11 -59.58 -20.70 -3.28
C SER A 11 -58.77 -19.48 -3.72
N THR A 12 -59.41 -18.36 -4.11
CA THR A 12 -58.69 -17.16 -4.55
C THR A 12 -58.00 -16.43 -3.39
N LEU A 13 -58.60 -16.50 -2.19
CA LEU A 13 -58.03 -15.86 -1.00
C LEU A 13 -56.78 -16.59 -0.50
N VAL A 14 -56.82 -17.93 -0.52
CA VAL A 14 -55.66 -18.78 -0.18
C VAL A 14 -54.54 -18.62 -1.23
N GLU A 15 -54.89 -18.55 -2.51
CA GLU A 15 -53.96 -18.37 -3.61
C GLU A 15 -53.22 -17.03 -3.51
N THR A 16 -53.92 -15.93 -3.22
CA THR A 16 -53.28 -14.61 -3.01
C THR A 16 -52.40 -14.59 -1.78
N LEU A 17 -52.78 -15.28 -0.70
CA LEU A 17 -51.98 -15.37 0.51
C LEU A 17 -50.66 -16.15 0.27
N VAL A 18 -50.75 -17.29 -0.44
CA VAL A 18 -49.59 -18.08 -0.83
C VAL A 18 -48.65 -17.28 -1.75
N MET A 19 -49.21 -16.55 -2.74
CA MET A 19 -48.42 -15.68 -3.63
C MET A 19 -47.70 -14.59 -2.85
N MET A 20 -48.35 -13.93 -1.89
CA MET A 20 -47.72 -12.92 -1.04
C MET A 20 -46.60 -13.52 -0.18
N LEU A 21 -46.80 -14.73 0.36
CA LEU A 21 -45.80 -15.41 1.16
C LEU A 21 -44.57 -15.79 0.32
N VAL A 22 -44.76 -16.34 -0.86
CA VAL A 22 -43.70 -16.67 -1.80
C VAL A 22 -42.94 -15.43 -2.25
N ALA A 23 -43.66 -14.35 -2.60
CA ALA A 23 -43.05 -13.08 -2.97
C ALA A 23 -42.23 -12.49 -1.82
N GLY A 24 -42.69 -12.59 -0.57
CA GLY A 24 -41.96 -12.17 0.61
C GLY A 24 -40.64 -12.95 0.82
N ILE A 25 -40.68 -14.28 0.67
CA ILE A 25 -39.48 -15.13 0.77
C ILE A 25 -38.46 -14.77 -0.34
N VAL A 26 -38.92 -14.62 -1.57
CA VAL A 26 -38.06 -14.24 -2.70
C VAL A 26 -37.45 -12.88 -2.46
N PHE A 27 -38.22 -11.91 -1.98
CA PHE A 27 -37.74 -10.58 -1.66
C PHE A 27 -36.66 -10.61 -0.58
N LEU A 28 -36.84 -11.36 0.50
CA LEU A 28 -35.82 -11.54 1.55
C LEU A 28 -34.56 -12.19 1.01
N ALA A 29 -34.67 -13.22 0.19
CA ALA A 29 -33.52 -13.89 -0.43
C ALA A 29 -32.71 -12.94 -1.34
N VAL A 30 -33.39 -12.08 -2.11
CA VAL A 30 -32.74 -11.05 -2.95
C VAL A 30 -32.03 -10.01 -2.07
N MET A 31 -32.66 -9.54 -1.00
CA MET A 31 -32.06 -8.55 -0.09
C MET A 31 -30.84 -9.11 0.63
N ASP A 32 -30.87 -10.37 1.06
CA ASP A 32 -29.71 -11.04 1.65
C ASP A 32 -28.57 -11.22 0.63
N GLY A 33 -28.91 -11.59 -0.60
CA GLY A 33 -27.95 -11.68 -1.71
C GLY A 33 -27.27 -10.34 -2.01
N LEU A 34 -28.03 -9.24 -2.06
CA LEU A 34 -27.47 -7.90 -2.25
C LEU A 34 -26.56 -7.48 -1.10
N THR A 35 -26.92 -7.78 0.14
CA THR A 35 -26.11 -7.47 1.33
C THR A 35 -24.79 -8.24 1.32
N LEU A 36 -24.80 -9.49 0.95
CA LEU A 36 -23.60 -10.31 0.76
C LEU A 36 -22.70 -9.75 -0.36
N PHE A 37 -23.31 -9.39 -1.48
CA PHE A 37 -22.59 -8.84 -2.63
C PHE A 37 -21.91 -7.50 -2.28
N THR A 38 -22.60 -6.59 -1.60
CA THR A 38 -22.03 -5.30 -1.19
C THR A 38 -20.88 -5.49 -0.18
N ARG A 39 -20.98 -6.43 0.76
CA ARG A 39 -19.90 -6.77 1.69
C ARG A 39 -18.68 -7.36 0.98
N LEU A 40 -18.87 -8.22 0.00
CA LEU A 40 -17.78 -8.79 -0.81
C LEU A 40 -17.10 -7.72 -1.66
N GLN A 41 -17.87 -6.81 -2.27
CA GLN A 41 -17.32 -5.68 -3.01
C GLN A 41 -16.50 -4.75 -2.10
N ALA A 42 -17.01 -4.40 -0.93
CA ALA A 42 -16.30 -3.54 0.02
C ALA A 42 -14.95 -4.14 0.44
N ARG A 43 -14.88 -5.46 0.68
CA ARG A 43 -13.62 -6.15 0.97
C ARG A 43 -12.65 -6.12 -0.20
N ARG A 44 -13.11 -6.38 -1.43
CA ARG A 44 -12.26 -6.33 -2.63
C ARG A 44 -11.74 -4.93 -2.92
N THR A 45 -12.55 -3.91 -2.74
CA THR A 45 -12.15 -2.52 -2.94
C THR A 45 -11.11 -2.09 -1.91
N GLY A 46 -11.24 -2.54 -0.65
CA GLY A 46 -10.23 -2.30 0.39
C GLY A 46 -8.86 -2.85 0.02
N THR A 47 -8.78 -4.13 -0.36
CA THR A 47 -7.53 -4.78 -0.79
C THR A 47 -6.93 -4.17 -2.05
N LEU A 48 -7.74 -3.74 -3.01
CA LEU A 48 -7.25 -3.07 -4.22
C LEU A 48 -6.67 -1.68 -3.92
N LEU A 49 -7.28 -0.92 -3.00
CA LEU A 49 -6.76 0.38 -2.57
C LEU A 49 -5.45 0.23 -1.78
N GLU A 50 -5.34 -0.75 -0.89
CA GLU A 50 -4.10 -1.05 -0.17
C GLU A 50 -2.98 -1.47 -1.11
N ASN A 51 -3.25 -2.36 -2.05
CA ASN A 51 -2.29 -2.79 -3.06
C ASN A 51 -1.88 -1.62 -3.98
N GLY A 52 -2.81 -0.73 -4.33
CA GLY A 52 -2.53 0.48 -5.10
C GLY A 52 -1.57 1.41 -4.35
N ARG A 53 -1.82 1.68 -3.08
CA ARG A 53 -0.96 2.52 -2.23
C ARG A 53 0.43 1.92 -2.04
N CYS A 54 0.53 0.61 -1.84
CA CYS A 54 1.80 -0.09 -1.74
C CYS A 54 2.62 0.03 -3.04
N ARG A 55 1.97 -0.12 -4.18
CA ARG A 55 2.59 0.02 -5.50
C ARG A 55 3.07 1.45 -5.76
N ASP A 56 2.24 2.44 -5.47
CA ASP A 56 2.61 3.85 -5.64
C ASP A 56 3.77 4.23 -4.71
N GLY A 57 3.76 3.73 -3.47
CA GLY A 57 4.87 3.87 -2.52
C GLY A 57 6.16 3.24 -3.03
N TYR A 58 6.07 2.05 -3.63
CA TYR A 58 7.21 1.38 -4.25
C TYR A 58 7.85 2.24 -5.35
N PHE A 59 7.07 2.71 -6.34
CA PHE A 59 7.59 3.53 -7.42
C PHE A 59 8.19 4.86 -6.95
N ARG A 60 7.59 5.47 -5.93
CA ARG A 60 8.17 6.68 -5.32
C ARG A 60 9.50 6.39 -4.63
N LEU A 61 9.61 5.29 -3.87
CA LEU A 61 10.88 4.89 -3.24
C LEU A 61 11.95 4.54 -4.26
N GLU A 62 11.58 3.83 -5.33
CA GLU A 62 12.47 3.52 -6.44
C GLU A 62 13.01 4.81 -7.10
N SER A 63 12.11 5.74 -7.40
CA SER A 63 12.49 7.05 -7.95
C SER A 63 13.36 7.87 -6.99
N LEU A 64 13.08 7.81 -5.69
CA LEU A 64 13.87 8.46 -4.67
C LEU A 64 15.28 7.84 -4.56
N ALA A 65 15.39 6.52 -4.59
CA ALA A 65 16.67 5.82 -4.54
C ALA A 65 17.51 6.04 -5.79
N ALA A 66 16.89 5.93 -6.97
CA ALA A 66 17.58 6.13 -8.26
C ALA A 66 18.04 7.59 -8.49
N GLY A 67 17.29 8.57 -7.96
CA GLY A 67 17.65 9.98 -8.06
C GLY A 67 18.59 10.48 -6.97
N ALA A 68 18.88 9.68 -5.94
CA ALA A 68 19.66 10.11 -4.81
C ALA A 68 21.14 10.26 -5.13
N ASP A 69 21.73 11.37 -4.71
CA ASP A 69 23.18 11.58 -4.73
C ASP A 69 23.92 10.76 -3.68
N SER A 70 23.31 10.59 -2.52
CA SER A 70 23.79 9.74 -1.43
C SER A 70 22.66 9.45 -0.44
N ILE A 71 22.77 8.33 0.25
CA ILE A 71 21.86 7.94 1.32
C ILE A 71 22.68 7.67 2.56
N ARG A 72 22.22 8.18 3.71
CA ARG A 72 22.92 7.98 5.00
C ARG A 72 21.93 7.58 6.08
N SER A 73 22.34 6.65 6.93
CA SER A 73 21.59 6.32 8.14
C SER A 73 21.75 7.44 9.17
N GLY A 74 20.63 7.99 9.66
CA GLY A 74 20.59 9.04 10.67
C GLY A 74 19.87 8.58 11.95
N ARG A 75 19.83 9.44 12.97
CA ARG A 75 19.14 9.15 14.24
C ARG A 75 17.63 9.02 14.11
N GLU A 76 17.03 9.79 13.21
CA GLU A 76 15.57 9.84 12.99
C GLU A 76 15.08 8.92 11.86
N GLY A 77 16.01 8.33 11.07
CA GLY A 77 15.67 7.53 9.90
C GLY A 77 16.80 7.53 8.87
N VAL A 78 16.43 7.41 7.61
CA VAL A 78 17.36 7.39 6.49
C VAL A 78 17.32 8.71 5.74
N ALA A 79 18.41 9.45 5.75
CA ALA A 79 18.57 10.72 5.04
C ALA A 79 18.93 10.47 3.57
N VAL A 80 18.20 11.10 2.65
CA VAL A 80 18.40 11.02 1.21
C VAL A 80 18.78 12.40 0.69
N TYR A 81 19.88 12.49 -0.03
CA TYR A 81 20.44 13.76 -0.53
C TYR A 81 20.27 13.89 -2.04
N TYR A 82 19.87 15.07 -2.51
CA TYR A 82 19.68 15.42 -3.92
C TYR A 82 20.19 16.82 -4.19
N GLY A 83 21.22 16.99 -5.00
CA GLY A 83 21.65 18.30 -5.46
C GLY A 83 21.84 19.35 -4.37
N GLY A 84 22.29 18.95 -3.18
CA GLY A 84 22.45 19.83 -2.01
C GLY A 84 21.21 19.99 -1.13
N ARG A 85 20.08 19.40 -1.52
CA ARG A 85 18.87 19.30 -0.66
C ARG A 85 18.86 17.95 0.01
N HIS A 86 18.23 17.87 1.19
CA HIS A 86 18.05 16.60 1.88
C HIS A 86 16.60 16.38 2.25
N SER A 87 16.20 15.13 2.23
CA SER A 87 14.94 14.65 2.75
C SER A 87 15.19 13.45 3.64
N VAL A 88 14.25 13.14 4.52
CA VAL A 88 14.40 12.06 5.50
C VAL A 88 13.25 11.08 5.35
N LEU A 89 13.58 9.80 5.26
CA LEU A 89 12.65 8.70 5.35
C LEU A 89 12.56 8.26 6.81
N ILE A 90 11.39 8.37 7.41
CA ILE A 90 11.14 8.09 8.82
C ILE A 90 10.13 6.96 8.94
N LEU A 91 10.39 6.02 9.83
CA LEU A 91 9.40 5.00 10.19
C LEU A 91 8.58 5.52 11.38
N CYS A 92 7.27 5.76 11.17
CA CYS A 92 6.32 6.19 12.19
C CYS A 92 5.11 5.25 12.16
N ASP A 93 4.76 4.66 13.30
CA ASP A 93 3.54 3.82 13.48
C ASP A 93 3.34 2.80 12.34
N SER A 94 4.39 2.07 12.00
CA SER A 94 4.41 1.12 10.86
C SER A 94 4.12 1.75 9.50
N ALA A 95 4.31 3.05 9.36
CA ALA A 95 4.22 3.76 8.08
C ALA A 95 5.57 4.40 7.74
N LEU A 96 5.97 4.28 6.48
CA LEU A 96 7.14 4.96 5.94
C LEU A 96 6.74 6.35 5.48
N VAL A 97 7.29 7.36 6.13
CA VAL A 97 6.99 8.77 5.90
C VAL A 97 8.20 9.46 5.27
N TYR A 98 7.97 10.16 4.18
CA TYR A 98 8.91 11.07 3.54
C TYR A 98 8.74 12.46 4.13
N ARG A 99 9.85 13.10 4.54
CA ARG A 99 9.88 14.47 5.03
C ARG A 99 10.94 15.28 4.29
N SER A 100 10.53 16.43 3.75
CA SER A 100 11.43 17.38 3.10
C SER A 100 11.07 18.81 3.55
N GLY A 101 11.85 19.36 4.45
CA GLY A 101 11.49 20.62 5.13
C GLY A 101 10.19 20.46 5.92
N GLU A 102 9.19 21.30 5.62
CA GLU A 102 7.85 21.24 6.23
C GLU A 102 6.92 20.23 5.54
N PHE A 103 7.28 19.79 4.34
CA PHE A 103 6.46 18.82 3.59
C PHE A 103 6.60 17.41 4.19
N ARG A 104 5.46 16.77 4.42
CA ARG A 104 5.37 15.42 4.96
C ARG A 104 4.36 14.60 4.16
N ASP A 105 4.78 13.43 3.70
CA ASP A 105 3.92 12.50 2.94
C ASP A 105 4.16 11.07 3.37
N THR A 106 3.09 10.28 3.42
CA THR A 106 3.16 8.85 3.74
C THR A 106 3.35 8.07 2.46
N LEU A 107 4.51 7.44 2.30
CA LEU A 107 4.84 6.65 1.12
C LEU A 107 4.21 5.26 1.16
N MET A 108 4.29 4.59 2.31
CA MET A 108 3.87 3.20 2.44
C MET A 108 3.44 2.89 3.87
N ALA A 109 2.37 2.12 4.03
CA ALA A 109 1.92 1.56 5.30
C ALA A 109 2.39 0.10 5.45
N GLY A 110 2.30 -0.44 6.66
CA GLY A 110 2.67 -1.83 6.94
C GLY A 110 4.19 -2.10 6.90
N VAL A 111 5.01 -1.07 7.11
CA VAL A 111 6.48 -1.19 7.17
C VAL A 111 6.90 -1.56 8.59
N ALA A 112 7.58 -2.70 8.72
CA ALA A 112 8.09 -3.17 10.01
C ALA A 112 9.51 -2.64 10.30
N ARG A 113 10.34 -2.45 9.26
CA ARG A 113 11.72 -2.00 9.42
C ARG A 113 12.20 -1.24 8.19
N LEU A 114 12.97 -0.19 8.44
CA LEU A 114 13.74 0.55 7.45
C LEU A 114 15.22 0.41 7.78
N ARG A 115 16.05 0.00 6.85
CA ARG A 115 17.49 -0.19 7.04
C ARG A 115 18.25 0.22 5.78
N LEU A 116 19.42 0.81 5.98
CA LEU A 116 20.42 0.98 4.94
C LEU A 116 21.45 -0.15 5.08
N SER A 117 21.63 -0.94 4.05
CA SER A 117 22.67 -1.96 3.97
C SER A 117 23.88 -1.36 3.28
N GLY A 118 25.04 -1.42 3.94
CA GLY A 118 26.31 -0.92 3.39
C GLY A 118 26.97 -1.90 2.42
N SER A 119 26.20 -2.67 1.65
CA SER A 119 26.73 -3.45 0.54
C SER A 119 26.96 -2.53 -0.66
N ASP A 120 27.99 -2.74 -1.42
CA ASP A 120 28.24 -1.98 -2.65
C ASP A 120 27.40 -2.56 -3.82
N PRO A 121 26.42 -1.82 -4.38
CA PRO A 121 25.97 -0.47 -4.03
C PRO A 121 25.17 -0.41 -2.72
N ASP A 122 25.17 0.77 -2.05
CA ASP A 122 24.33 1.01 -0.89
C ASP A 122 22.88 0.64 -1.23
N THR A 123 22.26 -0.19 -0.40
CA THR A 123 20.90 -0.69 -0.67
C THR A 123 19.97 -0.27 0.44
N LEU A 124 18.88 0.41 0.09
CA LEU A 124 17.79 0.72 1.01
C LEU A 124 16.89 -0.50 1.13
N GLU A 125 16.79 -1.06 2.32
CA GLU A 125 15.94 -2.20 2.63
C GLU A 125 14.70 -1.75 3.41
N VAL A 126 13.53 -2.10 2.91
CA VAL A 126 12.23 -1.84 3.52
C VAL A 126 11.55 -3.18 3.78
N ALA A 127 11.51 -3.61 5.03
CA ALA A 127 10.81 -4.83 5.42
C ALA A 127 9.35 -4.52 5.74
N LEU A 128 8.42 -5.24 5.12
CA LEU A 128 6.99 -5.15 5.37
C LEU A 128 6.58 -6.09 6.51
N ALA A 129 5.51 -5.75 7.20
CA ALA A 129 4.96 -6.57 8.29
C ALA A 129 4.52 -7.97 7.85
N GLU A 130 4.19 -8.13 6.57
CA GLU A 130 3.82 -9.40 5.95
C GLU A 130 5.01 -10.34 5.66
N GLY A 131 6.24 -9.94 6.02
CA GLY A 131 7.45 -10.74 5.86
C GLY A 131 8.19 -10.53 4.54
N PHE A 132 7.75 -9.63 3.68
CA PHE A 132 8.45 -9.28 2.44
C PHE A 132 9.48 -8.16 2.70
N THR A 133 10.61 -8.21 2.00
CA THR A 133 11.63 -7.16 2.04
C THR A 133 11.83 -6.60 0.63
N LEU A 134 11.60 -5.31 0.49
CA LEU A 134 11.87 -4.56 -0.72
C LEU A 134 13.30 -4.02 -0.64
N ARG A 135 14.03 -4.11 -1.75
CA ARG A 135 15.42 -3.65 -1.86
C ARG A 135 15.56 -2.67 -3.01
N PHE A 136 16.07 -1.50 -2.69
CA PHE A 136 16.29 -0.42 -3.65
C PHE A 136 17.80 -0.13 -3.69
N PRO A 137 18.49 -0.54 -4.76
CA PRO A 137 19.90 -0.19 -4.93
C PRO A 137 20.02 1.32 -5.18
N VAL A 138 20.97 1.94 -4.54
CA VAL A 138 21.29 3.37 -4.73
C VAL A 138 22.43 3.47 -5.72
N GLU A 139 22.09 3.86 -6.94
CA GLU A 139 23.11 4.08 -7.97
C GLU A 139 23.77 5.45 -7.75
N LEU A 140 24.98 5.44 -7.23
CA LEU A 140 25.79 6.64 -7.11
C LEU A 140 26.17 7.15 -8.51
N PRO A 141 26.02 8.46 -8.80
CA PRO A 141 26.44 9.02 -10.07
C PRO A 141 27.96 8.79 -10.30
N PRO A 142 28.39 8.52 -11.54
CA PRO A 142 29.76 8.07 -11.86
C PRO A 142 30.89 8.94 -11.25
N ARG A 143 30.66 10.25 -11.13
CA ARG A 143 31.63 11.17 -10.50
C ARG A 143 31.83 10.93 -9.01
N LYS A 144 30.86 10.34 -8.30
CA LYS A 144 30.96 10.05 -6.87
C LYS A 144 31.50 8.65 -6.62
N GLN A 145 31.27 7.70 -7.51
CA GLN A 145 31.94 6.39 -7.49
C GLN A 145 33.45 6.56 -7.58
N TYR A 146 33.93 7.44 -8.47
CA TYR A 146 35.36 7.78 -8.59
C TYR A 146 35.96 8.39 -7.30
N ARG A 147 35.19 9.25 -6.62
CA ARG A 147 35.67 9.91 -5.41
C ARG A 147 35.73 8.94 -4.24
N ARG A 148 34.77 8.03 -4.12
CA ARG A 148 34.77 6.98 -3.09
C ARG A 148 35.90 5.98 -3.29
N SER A 149 36.17 5.56 -4.52
CA SER A 149 37.30 4.68 -4.82
C SER A 149 38.68 5.35 -4.57
N LEU A 150 38.80 6.67 -4.73
CA LEU A 150 40.01 7.40 -4.37
C LEU A 150 40.17 7.51 -2.86
N GLU A 151 39.09 7.79 -2.10
CA GLU A 151 39.13 7.84 -0.64
C GLU A 151 39.46 6.46 -0.03
N GLU A 152 38.91 5.37 -0.58
CA GLU A 152 39.23 3.99 -0.18
C GLU A 152 40.69 3.62 -0.48
N ILE A 153 41.26 4.13 -1.57
CA ILE A 153 42.68 3.93 -1.90
C ILE A 153 43.57 4.75 -0.95
N GLU A 154 43.22 5.98 -0.62
CA GLU A 154 43.97 6.81 0.33
C GLU A 154 43.96 6.23 1.75
N GLU A 155 42.78 5.77 2.24
CA GLU A 155 42.70 5.08 3.55
C GLU A 155 43.48 3.77 3.58
N GLY A 156 43.57 3.02 2.47
CA GLY A 156 44.34 1.80 2.36
C GLY A 156 45.86 2.01 2.45
N TYR A 157 46.36 3.19 2.05
CA TYR A 157 47.80 3.52 2.12
C TYR A 157 48.27 3.96 3.51
N ASP A 158 47.36 4.42 4.39
CA ASP A 158 47.75 4.86 5.75
C ASP A 158 47.92 3.71 6.76
N TYR A 159 47.56 2.47 6.41
CA TYR A 159 47.73 1.29 7.26
C TYR A 159 49.07 0.56 7.08
N GLU A 160 49.94 0.97 6.18
CA GLU A 160 51.28 0.35 5.93
C GLU A 160 52.48 1.18 6.46
N LYS A 161 52.26 2.06 7.41
CA LYS A 161 53.33 2.75 8.14
C LYS A 161 53.21 2.42 9.64
#